data_65b81323bd242f687e411f4765d9517c
#
_entry.id   65b81323bd242f687e411f4765d9517c
#
_cell.length_a   1.000
_cell.length_b   1.000
_cell.length_c   1.000
_cell.angle_alpha   90.00
_cell.angle_beta   90.00
_cell.angle_gamma   90.00
#
_symmetry.space_group_name_H-M   'P 1'
#
loop_
_entity.id
_entity.type
_entity.pdbx_description
1 polymer ?
#
loop_
_entity_poly.entity_id
_entity_poly.type
_entity_poly.pdbx_seq_one_letter_code
_entity_poly.pdbx_strand_id
1 'polypeptide(L)'
;MSKIKVANPVVEMDGDEMTRIIWKFIKDQLILPYLDLQIEYYDLSVTSRDATEDKITVQAAHAVKKHNVGIKCATITPDECRVKEFNLSNMWRSPNGTIRNIVGGTVFREPIIMKNVPRYVQGWTKPICIGRHAFGDQYKAADTVTTGKGKLTMTFTPDDGGTPKTWEVYHFQENGVAMSMYNIDSSIYGFARSCMNRALDKGWPLYLSTKNTILKAYDGRFKDIFQEVFDNEFKDRFEAAGITYEHRLIDDMVAAAMKWNGGFVWACKNYDGDVQSDTVAQGFGSLGLMTSTLVTPDGKTMEAEAAHGTVTRHYRQYQQGKETSTNPIASIFAWTRGLAHRGKLDDNQELIDFCTTLENICIETVESGKMTKDLAVLIHGKDMDSTHYLTTQQFLSALKENLEAKIG
;
A
#
# COMPACT_ATOMS: atom_id res chain seq x y z
N MET A 1 -11.43 30.91 -9.02
CA MET A 1 -12.40 29.78 -9.13
C MET A 1 -13.14 29.55 -7.83
N SER A 2 -14.41 29.12 -7.91
CA SER A 2 -15.09 28.54 -6.74
C SER A 2 -14.45 27.19 -6.39
N LYS A 3 -14.31 26.90 -5.10
CA LYS A 3 -13.79 25.60 -4.66
C LYS A 3 -14.81 24.49 -4.98
N ILE A 4 -14.31 23.33 -5.37
CA ILE A 4 -15.13 22.13 -5.55
C ILE A 4 -15.64 21.71 -4.16
N LYS A 5 -16.95 21.59 -4.00
CA LYS A 5 -17.57 21.20 -2.73
C LYS A 5 -17.49 19.70 -2.52
N VAL A 6 -16.92 19.27 -1.40
CA VAL A 6 -16.86 17.87 -0.97
C VAL A 6 -17.87 17.66 0.16
N ALA A 7 -18.94 16.91 -0.12
CA ALA A 7 -20.10 16.83 0.75
C ALA A 7 -19.84 16.11 2.08
N ASN A 8 -19.01 15.07 2.06
CA ASN A 8 -18.69 14.25 3.22
C ASN A 8 -17.20 14.32 3.58
N PRO A 9 -16.83 14.22 4.87
CA PRO A 9 -15.45 14.36 5.31
C PRO A 9 -14.57 13.19 4.84
N VAL A 10 -13.27 13.46 4.83
CA VAL A 10 -12.21 12.45 4.75
C VAL A 10 -11.44 12.42 6.07
N VAL A 11 -10.81 11.28 6.37
CA VAL A 11 -9.93 11.14 7.54
C VAL A 11 -8.49 11.34 7.09
N GLU A 12 -7.84 12.37 7.63
CA GLU A 12 -6.41 12.60 7.45
C GLU A 12 -5.65 11.97 8.60
N MET A 13 -4.69 11.11 8.29
CA MET A 13 -3.76 10.52 9.24
C MET A 13 -2.36 11.06 8.94
N ASP A 14 -1.94 12.08 9.68
CA ASP A 14 -0.61 12.70 9.52
C ASP A 14 0.49 11.77 10.04
N GLY A 15 1.74 12.02 9.65
CA GLY A 15 2.84 11.11 9.91
C GLY A 15 4.08 11.78 10.50
N ASP A 16 5.25 11.29 10.06
CA ASP A 16 6.54 11.65 10.65
C ASP A 16 7.52 12.23 9.61
N GLU A 17 8.54 12.91 10.11
CA GLU A 17 9.79 13.32 9.46
C GLU A 17 9.55 14.12 8.14
N MET A 18 10.32 13.83 7.07
CA MET A 18 10.26 14.60 5.83
C MET A 18 8.92 14.44 5.12
N THR A 19 8.28 13.28 5.22
CA THR A 19 6.97 13.06 4.62
C THR A 19 5.89 13.94 5.25
N ARG A 20 5.92 14.19 6.56
CA ARG A 20 5.01 15.16 7.22
C ARG A 20 5.19 16.57 6.69
N ILE A 21 6.43 17.00 6.46
CA ILE A 21 6.72 18.33 5.89
C ILE A 21 6.13 18.46 4.47
N ILE A 22 6.38 17.45 3.64
CA ILE A 22 5.85 17.40 2.27
C ILE A 22 4.32 17.33 2.27
N TRP A 23 3.75 16.54 3.16
CA TRP A 23 2.31 16.34 3.32
C TRP A 23 1.58 17.66 3.56
N LYS A 24 2.15 18.49 4.45
CA LYS A 24 1.64 19.84 4.68
C LYS A 24 1.70 20.69 3.42
N PHE A 25 2.82 20.68 2.68
CA PHE A 25 2.96 21.47 1.46
C PHE A 25 1.97 21.03 0.37
N ILE A 26 1.77 19.72 0.20
CA ILE A 26 0.79 19.17 -0.75
C ILE A 26 -0.61 19.70 -0.40
N LYS A 27 -1.00 19.56 0.85
CA LYS A 27 -2.31 19.99 1.34
C LYS A 27 -2.52 21.48 1.10
N ASP A 28 -1.56 22.31 1.50
CA ASP A 28 -1.67 23.77 1.44
C ASP A 28 -1.61 24.32 0.00
N GLN A 29 -0.90 23.66 -0.93
CA GLN A 29 -0.67 24.18 -2.28
C GLN A 29 -1.52 23.52 -3.36
N LEU A 30 -1.85 22.22 -3.21
CA LEU A 30 -2.47 21.43 -4.28
C LEU A 30 -3.87 20.90 -3.93
N ILE A 31 -4.30 20.97 -2.67
CA ILE A 31 -5.60 20.40 -2.22
C ILE A 31 -6.53 21.51 -1.72
N LEU A 32 -6.19 22.15 -0.60
CA LEU A 32 -7.09 23.09 0.06
C LEU A 32 -7.39 24.38 -0.72
N PRO A 33 -6.55 24.89 -1.64
CA PRO A 33 -6.93 26.02 -2.49
C PRO A 33 -8.10 25.71 -3.43
N TYR A 34 -8.27 24.45 -3.83
CA TYR A 34 -9.22 24.03 -4.87
C TYR A 34 -10.48 23.33 -4.32
N LEU A 35 -10.39 22.77 -3.10
CA LEU A 35 -11.46 21.98 -2.50
C LEU A 35 -12.04 22.65 -1.25
N ASP A 36 -13.37 22.66 -1.12
CA ASP A 36 -14.09 22.90 0.13
C ASP A 36 -14.30 21.56 0.81
N LEU A 37 -13.32 21.16 1.63
CA LEU A 37 -13.14 19.82 2.18
C LEU A 37 -13.16 19.84 3.70
N GLN A 38 -14.01 19.02 4.30
CA GLN A 38 -13.95 18.73 5.72
C GLN A 38 -12.97 17.58 6.00
N ILE A 39 -12.06 17.80 6.93
CA ILE A 39 -11.02 16.84 7.31
C ILE A 39 -11.19 16.49 8.81
N GLU A 40 -11.38 15.20 9.09
CA GLU A 40 -11.22 14.65 10.44
C GLU A 40 -9.75 14.26 10.62
N TYR A 41 -8.99 15.06 11.38
CA TYR A 41 -7.53 14.99 11.46
C TYR A 41 -7.06 14.16 12.64
N TYR A 42 -6.08 13.29 12.41
CA TYR A 42 -5.38 12.48 13.41
C TYR A 42 -3.87 12.60 13.23
N ASP A 43 -3.17 13.03 14.29
CA ASP A 43 -1.69 13.07 14.31
C ASP A 43 -1.15 11.68 14.69
N LEU A 44 -0.71 10.90 13.68
CA LEU A 44 -0.07 9.60 13.90
C LEU A 44 1.46 9.67 13.97
N SER A 45 2.04 10.85 14.29
CA SER A 45 3.47 10.93 14.58
C SER A 45 3.82 9.99 15.74
N VAL A 46 5.06 9.50 15.75
CA VAL A 46 5.52 8.56 16.77
C VAL A 46 5.38 9.10 18.19
N THR A 47 5.56 10.42 18.36
CA THR A 47 5.41 11.11 19.65
C THR A 47 3.95 11.24 20.08
N SER A 48 3.03 11.53 19.16
CA SER A 48 1.59 11.59 19.44
C SER A 48 1.04 10.20 19.78
N ARG A 49 1.50 9.16 19.07
CA ARG A 49 1.13 7.78 19.38
C ARG A 49 1.64 7.34 20.75
N ASP A 50 2.88 7.71 21.09
CA ASP A 50 3.43 7.43 22.44
C ASP A 50 2.63 8.11 23.53
N ALA A 51 2.32 9.41 23.38
CA ALA A 51 1.54 10.19 24.34
C ALA A 51 0.11 9.64 24.56
N THR A 52 -0.44 8.94 23.58
CA THR A 52 -1.79 8.37 23.63
C THR A 52 -1.81 6.86 23.85
N GLU A 53 -0.66 6.24 24.16
CA GLU A 53 -0.53 4.78 24.25
C GLU A 53 -1.07 4.08 22.98
N ASP A 54 -0.78 4.66 21.82
CA ASP A 54 -1.25 4.26 20.48
C ASP A 54 -2.79 4.22 20.29
N LYS A 55 -3.55 4.78 21.25
CA LYS A 55 -5.02 4.85 21.15
C LYS A 55 -5.48 5.70 19.97
N ILE A 56 -4.69 6.72 19.59
CA ILE A 56 -4.99 7.59 18.45
C ILE A 56 -5.03 6.82 17.12
N THR A 57 -4.16 5.81 16.95
CA THR A 57 -4.18 4.94 15.76
C THR A 57 -5.48 4.14 15.67
N VAL A 58 -5.96 3.62 16.80
CA VAL A 58 -7.24 2.89 16.88
C VAL A 58 -8.41 3.81 16.56
N GLN A 59 -8.41 5.03 17.12
CA GLN A 59 -9.45 6.04 16.86
C GLN A 59 -9.49 6.42 15.38
N ALA A 60 -8.33 6.70 14.78
CA ALA A 60 -8.19 7.00 13.36
C ALA A 60 -8.75 5.87 12.47
N ALA A 61 -8.41 4.62 12.78
CA ALA A 61 -8.92 3.47 12.03
C ALA A 61 -10.46 3.33 12.11
N HIS A 62 -11.05 3.58 13.28
CA HIS A 62 -12.51 3.62 13.42
C HIS A 62 -13.15 4.80 12.67
N ALA A 63 -12.50 5.96 12.66
CA ALA A 63 -12.95 7.10 11.86
C ALA A 63 -12.93 6.79 10.36
N VAL A 64 -11.87 6.09 9.86
CA VAL A 64 -11.82 5.61 8.47
C VAL A 64 -13.01 4.70 8.16
N LYS A 65 -13.35 3.76 9.04
CA LYS A 65 -14.56 2.93 8.85
C LYS A 65 -15.84 3.73 8.84
N LYS A 66 -15.95 4.77 9.66
CA LYS A 66 -17.13 5.63 9.75
C LYS A 66 -17.32 6.48 8.49
N HIS A 67 -16.23 7.06 7.98
CA HIS A 67 -16.26 8.00 6.85
C HIS A 67 -15.95 7.34 5.50
N ASN A 68 -15.53 6.06 5.50
CA ASN A 68 -15.18 5.26 4.33
C ASN A 68 -13.94 5.73 3.55
N VAL A 69 -13.30 6.83 3.95
CA VAL A 69 -12.10 7.36 3.27
C VAL A 69 -11.06 7.77 4.28
N GLY A 70 -9.90 7.10 4.23
CA GLY A 70 -8.67 7.46 4.95
C GLY A 70 -7.58 7.87 3.99
N ILE A 71 -6.82 8.91 4.34
CA ILE A 71 -5.67 9.41 3.58
C ILE A 71 -4.51 9.53 4.56
N LYS A 72 -3.45 8.72 4.37
CA LYS A 72 -2.42 8.51 5.37
C LYS A 72 -1.04 8.91 4.89
N CYS A 73 -0.37 9.73 5.70
CA CYS A 73 1.06 10.01 5.60
C CYS A 73 1.91 8.85 6.13
N ALA A 74 3.17 8.77 5.73
CA ALA A 74 4.11 7.77 6.24
C ALA A 74 4.43 8.01 7.73
N THR A 75 4.51 6.92 8.49
CA THR A 75 4.73 6.92 9.93
C THR A 75 5.94 6.09 10.32
N ILE A 76 6.63 6.48 11.40
CA ILE A 76 7.73 5.69 11.97
C ILE A 76 7.17 4.44 12.65
N THR A 77 7.74 3.27 12.33
CA THR A 77 7.65 2.09 13.20
C THR A 77 8.97 2.02 13.97
N PRO A 78 8.96 2.31 15.30
CA PRO A 78 10.20 2.46 16.04
C PRO A 78 10.90 1.12 16.27
N ASP A 79 12.22 1.13 16.09
CA ASP A 79 13.15 0.16 16.60
C ASP A 79 13.80 0.66 17.92
N GLU A 80 14.74 -0.09 18.48
CA GLU A 80 15.45 0.27 19.72
C GLU A 80 16.16 1.63 19.63
N CYS A 81 16.70 1.98 18.46
CA CYS A 81 17.36 3.26 18.23
C CYS A 81 16.35 4.40 18.25
N ARG A 82 15.21 4.21 17.58
CA ARG A 82 14.12 5.20 17.55
C ARG A 82 13.46 5.38 18.92
N VAL A 83 13.30 4.31 19.69
CA VAL A 83 12.80 4.41 21.07
C VAL A 83 13.69 5.35 21.90
N LYS A 84 15.01 5.20 21.80
CA LYS A 84 15.95 6.09 22.50
C LYS A 84 15.94 7.52 21.94
N GLU A 85 15.93 7.66 20.62
CA GLU A 85 15.95 8.96 19.94
C GLU A 85 14.77 9.84 20.33
N PHE A 86 13.56 9.27 20.35
CA PHE A 86 12.32 9.99 20.65
C PHE A 86 11.90 9.88 22.11
N ASN A 87 12.72 9.21 22.96
CA ASN A 87 12.42 8.93 24.36
C ASN A 87 11.00 8.31 24.55
N LEU A 88 10.71 7.29 23.76
CA LEU A 88 9.40 6.63 23.77
C LEU A 88 9.25 5.71 24.97
N SER A 89 8.04 5.61 25.48
CA SER A 89 7.68 4.71 26.59
C SER A 89 7.69 3.23 26.16
N ASN A 90 7.44 2.95 24.88
CA ASN A 90 7.38 1.61 24.31
C ASN A 90 7.89 1.56 22.86
N MET A 91 8.30 0.37 22.44
CA MET A 91 8.55 0.07 21.03
C MET A 91 7.22 -0.27 20.34
N TRP A 92 6.49 0.77 19.94
CA TRP A 92 5.15 0.67 19.37
C TRP A 92 5.13 -0.14 18.08
N ARG A 93 4.06 -0.91 17.88
CA ARG A 93 3.84 -1.66 16.64
C ARG A 93 3.60 -0.71 15.47
N SER A 94 3.70 -1.26 14.25
CA SER A 94 3.37 -0.51 13.04
C SER A 94 1.90 -0.06 13.06
N PRO A 95 1.61 1.24 12.91
CA PRO A 95 0.23 1.73 12.84
C PRO A 95 -0.50 1.18 11.60
N ASN A 96 0.22 0.90 10.51
CA ASN A 96 -0.37 0.27 9.34
C ASN A 96 -0.98 -1.11 9.67
N GLY A 97 -0.32 -1.90 10.52
CA GLY A 97 -0.84 -3.18 10.99
C GLY A 97 -2.14 -3.02 11.78
N THR A 98 -2.18 -2.05 12.71
CA THR A 98 -3.37 -1.74 13.50
C THR A 98 -4.54 -1.27 12.63
N ILE A 99 -4.29 -0.35 11.70
CA ILE A 99 -5.31 0.16 10.76
C ILE A 99 -5.86 -0.97 9.90
N ARG A 100 -4.98 -1.77 9.28
CA ARG A 100 -5.38 -2.91 8.42
C ARG A 100 -6.21 -3.95 9.17
N ASN A 101 -5.86 -4.23 10.42
CA ASN A 101 -6.63 -5.17 11.25
C ASN A 101 -8.03 -4.66 11.63
N ILE A 102 -8.20 -3.35 11.83
CA ILE A 102 -9.47 -2.73 12.21
C ILE A 102 -10.35 -2.49 10.98
N VAL A 103 -9.78 -1.92 9.92
CA VAL A 103 -10.51 -1.62 8.67
C VAL A 103 -10.83 -2.91 7.92
N GLY A 104 -9.88 -3.82 7.86
CA GLY A 104 -9.95 -5.02 7.01
C GLY A 104 -9.63 -4.69 5.55
N GLY A 105 -9.62 -5.71 4.70
CA GLY A 105 -9.47 -5.53 3.26
C GLY A 105 -8.13 -5.99 2.69
N THR A 106 -7.90 -5.59 1.46
CA THR A 106 -6.73 -5.96 0.65
C THR A 106 -5.91 -4.72 0.33
N VAL A 107 -4.59 -4.81 0.47
CA VAL A 107 -3.68 -3.75 0.04
C VAL A 107 -3.39 -3.93 -1.45
N PHE A 108 -3.73 -2.90 -2.24
CA PHE A 108 -3.37 -2.84 -3.66
C PHE A 108 -2.24 -1.85 -3.87
N ARG A 109 -1.17 -2.33 -4.49
CA ARG A 109 -0.01 -1.51 -4.88
C ARG A 109 0.15 -1.52 -6.39
N GLU A 110 0.27 -0.33 -6.97
CA GLU A 110 0.33 -0.13 -8.41
C GLU A 110 1.37 0.95 -8.75
N PRO A 111 2.28 0.70 -9.72
CA PRO A 111 3.28 1.68 -10.11
C PRO A 111 2.67 2.84 -10.90
N ILE A 112 3.20 4.03 -10.66
CA ILE A 112 2.97 5.22 -11.48
C ILE A 112 3.99 5.18 -12.63
N ILE A 113 3.51 5.07 -13.86
CA ILE A 113 4.37 4.93 -15.03
C ILE A 113 4.59 6.29 -15.68
N MET A 114 5.87 6.61 -15.93
CA MET A 114 6.31 7.80 -16.67
C MET A 114 7.20 7.36 -17.82
N LYS A 115 7.03 7.96 -19.00
CA LYS A 115 7.69 7.51 -20.24
C LYS A 115 9.20 7.67 -20.20
N ASN A 116 9.69 8.74 -19.55
CA ASN A 116 11.10 9.06 -19.44
C ASN A 116 11.83 8.39 -18.26
N VAL A 117 11.12 7.79 -17.32
CA VAL A 117 11.74 7.04 -16.23
C VAL A 117 12.10 5.64 -16.72
N PRO A 118 13.39 5.25 -16.73
CA PRO A 118 13.82 3.96 -17.22
C PRO A 118 13.30 2.83 -16.32
N ARG A 119 12.83 1.76 -16.95
CA ARG A 119 12.40 0.53 -16.28
C ARG A 119 13.53 -0.49 -16.28
N TYR A 120 13.78 -1.12 -15.14
CA TYR A 120 14.74 -2.24 -15.09
C TYR A 120 14.22 -3.45 -15.85
N VAL A 121 12.90 -3.67 -15.84
CA VAL A 121 12.25 -4.68 -16.69
C VAL A 121 11.64 -3.97 -17.91
N GLN A 122 12.38 -3.91 -18.99
CA GLN A 122 12.02 -3.15 -20.19
C GLN A 122 10.69 -3.59 -20.83
N GLY A 123 10.32 -4.87 -20.68
CA GLY A 123 9.07 -5.43 -21.19
C GLY A 123 7.81 -4.92 -20.48
N TRP A 124 7.91 -4.37 -19.29
CA TRP A 124 6.76 -3.91 -18.53
C TRP A 124 6.23 -2.55 -19.05
N THR A 125 5.38 -2.61 -20.06
CA THR A 125 4.79 -1.41 -20.68
C THR A 125 3.47 -0.97 -20.07
N LYS A 126 2.83 -1.86 -19.26
CA LYS A 126 1.58 -1.61 -18.54
C LYS A 126 1.81 -1.87 -17.05
N PRO A 127 1.06 -1.21 -16.14
CA PRO A 127 1.19 -1.43 -14.72
C PRO A 127 0.89 -2.89 -14.33
N ILE A 128 1.55 -3.35 -13.27
CA ILE A 128 1.22 -4.60 -12.57
C ILE A 128 0.64 -4.19 -11.22
N CYS A 129 -0.62 -4.56 -10.95
CA CYS A 129 -1.28 -4.27 -9.69
C CYS A 129 -1.13 -5.46 -8.75
N ILE A 130 -0.35 -5.32 -7.67
CA ILE A 130 -0.23 -6.34 -6.62
C ILE A 130 -1.38 -6.19 -5.65
N GLY A 131 -2.19 -7.26 -5.47
CA GLY A 131 -3.16 -7.40 -4.38
C GLY A 131 -2.53 -8.23 -3.25
N ARG A 132 -2.19 -7.58 -2.13
CA ARG A 132 -1.63 -8.22 -0.94
C ARG A 132 -2.72 -8.54 0.07
N HIS A 133 -2.85 -9.79 0.47
CA HIS A 133 -3.69 -10.18 1.60
C HIS A 133 -3.09 -9.65 2.91
N ALA A 134 -3.69 -8.62 3.49
CA ALA A 134 -3.11 -7.91 4.63
C ALA A 134 -3.46 -8.53 6.00
N PHE A 135 -3.69 -9.82 6.06
CA PHE A 135 -4.10 -10.55 7.28
C PHE A 135 -3.35 -11.87 7.46
N GLY A 136 -3.08 -12.23 8.71
CA GLY A 136 -2.53 -13.55 9.06
C GLY A 136 -1.10 -13.79 8.57
N ASP A 137 -0.83 -15.07 8.27
CA ASP A 137 0.45 -15.59 7.80
C ASP A 137 1.61 -15.21 8.73
N GLN A 138 2.81 -14.95 8.22
CA GLN A 138 4.01 -14.60 9.00
C GLN A 138 3.83 -13.35 9.88
N TYR A 139 2.93 -12.44 9.52
CA TYR A 139 2.68 -11.17 10.24
C TYR A 139 1.84 -11.36 11.51
N LYS A 140 1.28 -12.54 11.73
CA LYS A 140 0.53 -12.96 12.92
C LYS A 140 1.05 -14.27 13.48
N ALA A 141 2.26 -14.65 13.14
CA ALA A 141 2.89 -15.87 13.61
C ALA A 141 3.21 -15.79 15.12
N ALA A 142 3.20 -16.96 15.74
CA ALA A 142 3.85 -17.19 17.02
C ALA A 142 5.16 -17.92 16.76
N ASP A 143 6.28 -17.33 17.13
CA ASP A 143 7.62 -17.88 16.91
C ASP A 143 8.40 -17.97 18.22
N THR A 144 9.35 -18.90 18.26
CA THR A 144 10.15 -19.16 19.45
C THR A 144 11.51 -19.77 19.10
N VAL A 145 12.48 -19.56 19.99
CA VAL A 145 13.75 -20.30 19.99
C VAL A 145 13.61 -21.50 20.90
N THR A 146 13.93 -22.69 20.38
CA THR A 146 13.95 -23.92 21.16
C THR A 146 15.37 -24.21 21.66
N THR A 147 15.49 -24.71 22.89
CA THR A 147 16.78 -25.01 23.52
C THR A 147 16.91 -26.51 23.83
N GLY A 148 17.98 -27.10 23.32
CA GLY A 148 18.28 -28.52 23.54
C GLY A 148 17.38 -29.50 22.79
N LYS A 149 17.40 -30.75 23.26
CA LYS A 149 16.58 -31.84 22.71
C LYS A 149 15.14 -31.71 23.19
N GLY A 150 14.19 -31.91 22.27
CA GLY A 150 12.79 -31.84 22.65
C GLY A 150 11.84 -32.03 21.47
N LYS A 151 10.60 -32.34 21.77
CA LYS A 151 9.53 -32.57 20.81
C LYS A 151 8.67 -31.30 20.66
N LEU A 152 8.53 -30.82 19.45
CA LEU A 152 7.57 -29.78 19.10
C LEU A 152 6.27 -30.42 18.61
N THR A 153 5.16 -30.00 19.19
CA THR A 153 3.82 -30.45 18.78
C THR A 153 2.94 -29.24 18.50
N MET A 154 2.00 -29.40 17.58
CA MET A 154 0.90 -28.46 17.33
C MET A 154 -0.41 -29.12 17.71
N THR A 155 -1.21 -28.47 18.56
CA THR A 155 -2.50 -28.99 19.02
C THR A 155 -3.63 -28.03 18.69
N PHE A 156 -4.68 -28.52 18.06
CA PHE A 156 -5.95 -27.83 17.91
C PHE A 156 -6.97 -28.40 18.88
N THR A 157 -7.51 -27.56 19.76
CA THR A 157 -8.53 -27.91 20.74
C THR A 157 -9.83 -27.22 20.36
N PRO A 158 -10.88 -27.97 19.93
CA PRO A 158 -12.19 -27.40 19.66
C PRO A 158 -12.86 -26.84 20.91
N ASP A 159 -13.47 -25.64 20.82
CA ASP A 159 -14.21 -25.02 21.95
C ASP A 159 -15.55 -25.70 22.25
N ASP A 160 -16.11 -26.48 21.30
CA ASP A 160 -17.36 -27.23 21.45
C ASP A 160 -17.20 -28.53 22.24
N GLY A 161 -16.02 -28.80 22.82
CA GLY A 161 -15.72 -30.00 23.55
C GLY A 161 -15.33 -31.19 22.67
N GLY A 162 -15.11 -30.98 21.38
CA GLY A 162 -14.61 -32.02 20.47
C GLY A 162 -13.22 -32.52 20.85
N THR A 163 -12.82 -33.65 20.30
CA THR A 163 -11.52 -34.28 20.61
C THR A 163 -10.36 -33.44 20.07
N PRO A 164 -9.40 -33.03 20.92
CA PRO A 164 -8.20 -32.34 20.47
C PRO A 164 -7.41 -33.15 19.43
N LYS A 165 -6.90 -32.48 18.43
CA LYS A 165 -6.01 -33.06 17.41
C LYS A 165 -4.60 -32.54 17.60
N THR A 166 -3.63 -33.45 17.74
CA THR A 166 -2.21 -33.10 17.93
C THR A 166 -1.37 -33.68 16.81
N TRP A 167 -0.50 -32.87 16.29
CA TRP A 167 0.50 -33.25 15.28
C TRP A 167 1.89 -33.09 15.89
N GLU A 168 2.79 -34.05 15.67
CA GLU A 168 4.19 -33.91 15.90
C GLU A 168 4.75 -33.09 14.71
N VAL A 169 5.37 -31.94 15.02
CA VAL A 169 5.96 -31.06 13.99
C VAL A 169 7.41 -31.48 13.76
N TYR A 170 8.19 -31.58 14.85
CA TYR A 170 9.59 -31.98 14.78
C TYR A 170 10.13 -32.44 16.13
N HIS A 171 11.13 -33.31 16.13
CA HIS A 171 11.88 -33.70 17.32
C HIS A 171 13.30 -33.16 17.25
N PHE A 172 13.52 -32.02 17.91
CA PHE A 172 14.82 -31.36 17.96
C PHE A 172 15.85 -32.23 18.66
N GLN A 173 17.05 -32.31 18.09
CA GLN A 173 18.22 -32.95 18.69
C GLN A 173 19.22 -31.93 19.24
N GLU A 174 19.02 -30.65 18.95
CA GLU A 174 19.84 -29.48 19.32
C GLU A 174 18.95 -28.25 19.42
N ASN A 175 19.56 -27.08 19.64
CA ASN A 175 18.85 -25.80 19.61
C ASN A 175 18.29 -25.52 18.22
N GLY A 176 17.15 -24.84 18.16
CA GLY A 176 16.50 -24.50 16.89
C GLY A 176 15.50 -23.36 17.02
N VAL A 177 14.73 -23.17 15.98
CA VAL A 177 13.62 -22.18 15.93
C VAL A 177 12.35 -22.86 15.45
N ALA A 178 11.22 -22.38 15.91
CA ALA A 178 9.91 -22.86 15.46
C ALA A 178 8.95 -21.67 15.27
N MET A 179 8.06 -21.82 14.31
CA MET A 179 7.02 -20.82 14.03
C MET A 179 5.69 -21.52 13.70
N SER A 180 4.60 -20.90 14.14
CA SER A 180 3.24 -21.27 13.76
C SER A 180 2.52 -20.05 13.21
N MET A 181 1.84 -20.19 12.09
CA MET A 181 1.04 -19.14 11.48
C MET A 181 -0.37 -19.65 11.15
N TYR A 182 -1.31 -18.73 10.93
CA TYR A 182 -2.71 -19.07 10.64
C TYR A 182 -3.35 -18.10 9.66
N ASN A 183 -4.47 -18.54 9.11
CA ASN A 183 -5.42 -17.69 8.40
C ASN A 183 -6.84 -18.18 8.65
N ILE A 184 -7.85 -17.41 8.24
CA ILE A 184 -9.26 -17.77 8.42
C ILE A 184 -10.03 -17.62 7.11
N ASP A 185 -11.00 -18.48 6.89
CA ASP A 185 -11.78 -18.55 5.66
C ASP A 185 -12.45 -17.22 5.31
N SER A 186 -13.10 -16.56 6.27
CA SER A 186 -13.78 -15.28 6.04
C SER A 186 -12.84 -14.20 5.50
N SER A 187 -11.57 -14.16 5.98
CA SER A 187 -10.56 -13.24 5.48
C SER A 187 -10.11 -13.60 4.06
N ILE A 188 -9.95 -14.89 3.75
CA ILE A 188 -9.58 -15.36 2.41
C ILE A 188 -10.71 -15.08 1.41
N TYR A 189 -11.99 -15.33 1.78
CA TYR A 189 -13.16 -14.94 0.96
C TYR A 189 -13.18 -13.44 0.67
N GLY A 190 -12.94 -12.61 1.70
CA GLY A 190 -12.84 -11.15 1.52
C GLY A 190 -11.72 -10.75 0.58
N PHE A 191 -10.56 -11.38 0.71
CA PHE A 191 -9.41 -11.16 -0.18
C PHE A 191 -9.72 -11.53 -1.64
N ALA A 192 -10.35 -12.69 -1.86
CA ALA A 192 -10.76 -13.12 -3.19
C ALA A 192 -11.71 -12.10 -3.83
N ARG A 193 -12.79 -11.69 -3.12
CA ARG A 193 -13.75 -10.71 -3.63
C ARG A 193 -13.09 -9.36 -3.94
N SER A 194 -12.19 -8.87 -3.07
CA SER A 194 -11.44 -7.63 -3.31
C SER A 194 -10.62 -7.69 -4.60
N CYS A 195 -9.91 -8.80 -4.83
CA CYS A 195 -9.07 -8.97 -6.02
C CYS A 195 -9.92 -9.12 -7.30
N MET A 196 -11.03 -9.86 -7.23
CA MET A 196 -11.97 -10.00 -8.36
C MET A 196 -12.59 -8.66 -8.75
N ASN A 197 -13.06 -7.88 -7.76
CA ASN A 197 -13.58 -6.54 -8.03
C ASN A 197 -12.50 -5.61 -8.61
N ARG A 198 -11.28 -5.64 -8.08
CA ARG A 198 -10.16 -4.85 -8.63
C ARG A 198 -9.86 -5.22 -10.08
N ALA A 199 -9.89 -6.49 -10.43
CA ALA A 199 -9.68 -6.95 -11.79
C ALA A 199 -10.77 -6.42 -12.75
N LEU A 200 -12.04 -6.47 -12.33
CA LEU A 200 -13.16 -5.90 -13.09
C LEU A 200 -13.05 -4.39 -13.25
N ASP A 201 -12.71 -3.65 -12.17
CA ASP A 201 -12.53 -2.19 -12.22
C ASP A 201 -11.44 -1.77 -13.21
N LYS A 202 -10.40 -2.59 -13.34
CA LYS A 202 -9.28 -2.34 -14.26
C LYS A 202 -9.53 -2.89 -15.67
N GLY A 203 -10.46 -3.82 -15.85
CA GLY A 203 -10.59 -4.59 -17.08
C GLY A 203 -9.36 -5.47 -17.37
N TRP A 204 -8.72 -6.00 -16.32
CA TRP A 204 -7.48 -6.78 -16.40
C TRP A 204 -7.67 -8.20 -15.87
N PRO A 205 -6.93 -9.18 -16.42
CA PRO A 205 -6.92 -10.54 -15.89
C PRO A 205 -6.39 -10.57 -14.44
N LEU A 206 -6.87 -11.54 -13.67
CA LEU A 206 -6.47 -11.81 -12.29
C LEU A 206 -5.68 -13.11 -12.20
N TYR A 207 -4.53 -13.05 -11.55
CA TYR A 207 -3.72 -14.22 -11.20
C TYR A 207 -3.57 -14.32 -9.69
N LEU A 208 -3.98 -15.46 -9.10
CA LEU A 208 -3.60 -15.82 -7.74
C LEU A 208 -2.33 -16.65 -7.77
N SER A 209 -1.33 -16.32 -6.98
CA SER A 209 -0.16 -17.17 -6.82
C SER A 209 -0.05 -17.78 -5.42
N THR A 210 0.29 -19.07 -5.36
CA THR A 210 0.54 -19.81 -4.13
C THR A 210 1.65 -20.84 -4.32
N LYS A 211 2.06 -21.51 -3.24
CA LYS A 211 2.92 -22.70 -3.32
C LYS A 211 2.19 -23.96 -2.78
N ASN A 212 0.96 -24.18 -3.24
CA ASN A 212 0.10 -25.25 -2.78
C ASN A 212 0.66 -26.66 -3.05
N THR A 213 1.61 -26.82 -3.93
CA THR A 213 2.33 -28.10 -4.12
C THR A 213 3.19 -28.48 -2.92
N ILE A 214 3.63 -27.52 -2.13
CA ILE A 214 4.40 -27.68 -0.88
C ILE A 214 3.49 -27.47 0.34
N LEU A 215 2.82 -26.30 0.41
CA LEU A 215 1.89 -25.94 1.50
C LEU A 215 0.48 -26.45 1.15
N LYS A 216 0.31 -27.78 1.05
CA LYS A 216 -0.88 -28.40 0.46
C LYS A 216 -2.19 -28.00 1.13
N ALA A 217 -2.23 -27.95 2.45
CA ALA A 217 -3.42 -27.57 3.19
C ALA A 217 -3.55 -26.04 3.27
N TYR A 218 -2.49 -25.34 3.65
CA TYR A 218 -2.52 -23.91 3.90
C TYR A 218 -2.78 -23.12 2.60
N ASP A 219 -1.91 -23.25 1.62
CA ASP A 219 -2.03 -22.57 0.33
C ASP A 219 -3.16 -23.17 -0.53
N GLY A 220 -3.42 -24.48 -0.37
CA GLY A 220 -4.57 -25.14 -0.99
C GLY A 220 -5.89 -24.49 -0.60
N ARG A 221 -6.06 -24.07 0.67
CA ARG A 221 -7.27 -23.39 1.10
C ARG A 221 -7.48 -22.04 0.40
N PHE A 222 -6.42 -21.27 0.17
CA PHE A 222 -6.48 -20.04 -0.64
C PHE A 222 -6.92 -20.32 -2.07
N LYS A 223 -6.29 -21.32 -2.72
CA LYS A 223 -6.62 -21.74 -4.08
C LYS A 223 -8.09 -22.15 -4.20
N ASP A 224 -8.55 -22.99 -3.28
CA ASP A 224 -9.91 -23.54 -3.33
C ASP A 224 -10.98 -22.46 -3.10
N ILE A 225 -10.78 -21.56 -2.12
CA ILE A 225 -11.70 -20.45 -1.85
C ILE A 225 -11.73 -19.45 -3.03
N PHE A 226 -10.59 -19.12 -3.61
CA PHE A 226 -10.57 -18.23 -4.79
C PHE A 226 -11.32 -18.84 -5.95
N GLN A 227 -11.18 -20.14 -6.21
CA GLN A 227 -11.91 -20.84 -7.26
C GLN A 227 -13.41 -20.87 -6.96
N GLU A 228 -13.80 -21.14 -5.72
CA GLU A 228 -15.21 -21.13 -5.29
C GLU A 228 -15.85 -19.75 -5.48
N VAL A 229 -15.17 -18.68 -5.05
CA VAL A 229 -15.65 -17.30 -5.23
C VAL A 229 -15.77 -16.95 -6.72
N PHE A 230 -14.78 -17.32 -7.52
CA PHE A 230 -14.82 -17.09 -8.97
C PHE A 230 -16.02 -17.80 -9.60
N ASP A 231 -16.16 -19.10 -9.37
CA ASP A 231 -17.21 -19.91 -10.01
C ASP A 231 -18.63 -19.47 -9.62
N ASN A 232 -18.83 -19.09 -8.35
CA ASN A 232 -20.16 -18.78 -7.82
C ASN A 232 -20.56 -17.31 -7.93
N GLU A 233 -19.60 -16.37 -7.93
CA GLU A 233 -19.92 -14.94 -7.79
C GLU A 233 -19.40 -14.08 -8.97
N PHE A 234 -18.35 -14.50 -9.69
CA PHE A 234 -17.65 -13.60 -10.62
C PHE A 234 -17.53 -14.12 -12.05
N LYS A 235 -17.71 -15.39 -12.31
CA LYS A 235 -17.48 -16.00 -13.60
C LYS A 235 -18.19 -15.26 -14.75
N ASP A 236 -19.50 -15.06 -14.64
CA ASP A 236 -20.28 -14.40 -15.69
C ASP A 236 -19.84 -12.94 -15.90
N ARG A 237 -19.46 -12.25 -14.81
CA ARG A 237 -18.96 -10.86 -14.87
C ARG A 237 -17.60 -10.76 -15.56
N PHE A 238 -16.72 -11.74 -15.33
CA PHE A 238 -15.40 -11.83 -15.97
C PHE A 238 -15.55 -12.17 -17.47
N GLU A 239 -16.43 -13.10 -17.80
CA GLU A 239 -16.75 -13.45 -19.20
C GLU A 239 -17.31 -12.24 -19.94
N ALA A 240 -18.27 -11.51 -19.33
CA ALA A 240 -18.85 -10.29 -19.92
C ALA A 240 -17.81 -9.16 -20.10
N ALA A 241 -16.82 -9.07 -19.21
CA ALA A 241 -15.73 -8.09 -19.28
C ALA A 241 -14.58 -8.55 -20.19
N GLY A 242 -14.59 -9.79 -20.71
CA GLY A 242 -13.53 -10.35 -21.54
C GLY A 242 -12.20 -10.55 -20.81
N ILE A 243 -12.22 -10.75 -19.48
CA ILE A 243 -11.04 -11.01 -18.66
C ILE A 243 -11.08 -12.39 -18.02
N THR A 244 -9.93 -12.86 -17.53
CA THR A 244 -9.76 -14.21 -16.98
C THR A 244 -9.27 -14.22 -15.55
N TYR A 245 -9.58 -15.29 -14.83
CA TYR A 245 -8.94 -15.65 -13.56
C TYR A 245 -8.16 -16.95 -13.73
N GLU A 246 -6.95 -16.99 -13.16
CA GLU A 246 -6.10 -18.18 -13.15
C GLU A 246 -5.32 -18.26 -11.82
N HIS A 247 -5.23 -19.48 -11.28
CA HIS A 247 -4.28 -19.79 -10.20
C HIS A 247 -2.97 -20.33 -10.80
N ARG A 248 -1.83 -19.83 -10.29
CA ARG A 248 -0.49 -20.26 -10.67
C ARG A 248 0.39 -20.57 -9.47
N LEU A 249 1.38 -21.43 -9.63
CA LEU A 249 2.46 -21.53 -8.64
C LEU A 249 3.26 -20.25 -8.64
N ILE A 250 3.71 -19.79 -7.44
CA ILE A 250 4.36 -18.48 -7.31
C ILE A 250 5.64 -18.36 -8.13
N ASP A 251 6.45 -19.40 -8.21
CA ASP A 251 7.65 -19.44 -9.04
C ASP A 251 7.35 -19.32 -10.53
N ASP A 252 6.30 -20.01 -11.00
CA ASP A 252 5.81 -19.88 -12.38
C ASP A 252 5.22 -18.47 -12.63
N MET A 253 4.49 -17.92 -11.67
CA MET A 253 3.94 -16.58 -11.81
C MET A 253 5.03 -15.49 -11.83
N VAL A 254 6.09 -15.62 -11.04
CA VAL A 254 7.26 -14.73 -11.10
C VAL A 254 7.90 -14.80 -12.50
N ALA A 255 8.11 -16.02 -13.02
CA ALA A 255 8.68 -16.20 -14.35
C ALA A 255 7.78 -15.62 -15.45
N ALA A 256 6.47 -15.76 -15.33
CA ALA A 256 5.49 -15.17 -16.24
C ALA A 256 5.49 -13.64 -16.17
N ALA A 257 5.44 -13.07 -14.97
CA ALA A 257 5.46 -11.63 -14.74
C ALA A 257 6.68 -10.95 -15.38
N MET A 258 7.86 -11.59 -15.30
CA MET A 258 9.10 -11.06 -15.92
C MET A 258 9.07 -11.08 -17.47
N LYS A 259 8.22 -11.91 -18.07
CA LYS A 259 8.12 -12.07 -19.52
C LYS A 259 6.95 -11.30 -20.14
N TRP A 260 5.92 -11.00 -19.35
CA TRP A 260 4.72 -10.30 -19.79
C TRP A 260 4.88 -8.79 -19.78
N ASN A 261 3.98 -8.11 -20.49
CA ASN A 261 4.03 -6.65 -20.62
C ASN A 261 3.40 -5.89 -19.45
N GLY A 262 2.87 -6.58 -18.44
CA GLY A 262 2.02 -6.01 -17.40
C GLY A 262 0.54 -5.99 -17.81
N GLY A 263 -0.28 -5.17 -17.14
CA GLY A 263 -1.72 -5.07 -17.39
C GLY A 263 -2.50 -6.23 -16.76
N PHE A 264 -2.13 -6.62 -15.54
CA PHE A 264 -2.82 -7.65 -14.78
C PHE A 264 -2.84 -7.34 -13.28
N VAL A 265 -3.78 -7.95 -12.57
CA VAL A 265 -3.83 -7.97 -11.10
C VAL A 265 -3.20 -9.27 -10.61
N TRP A 266 -2.28 -9.15 -9.67
CA TRP A 266 -1.58 -10.29 -9.07
C TRP A 266 -1.91 -10.39 -7.59
N ALA A 267 -2.78 -11.35 -7.25
CA ALA A 267 -3.16 -11.65 -5.88
C ALA A 267 -2.10 -12.51 -5.19
N CYS A 268 -1.57 -12.01 -4.09
CA CYS A 268 -0.51 -12.61 -3.31
C CYS A 268 -0.90 -12.74 -1.83
N LYS A 269 -0.50 -13.84 -1.18
CA LYS A 269 -0.55 -13.93 0.28
C LYS A 269 0.25 -12.83 0.94
N ASN A 270 0.13 -12.68 2.25
CA ASN A 270 0.64 -11.51 2.97
C ASN A 270 2.14 -11.24 2.71
N TYR A 271 3.02 -12.20 2.99
CA TYR A 271 4.46 -12.05 2.79
C TYR A 271 4.83 -11.96 1.30
N ASP A 272 4.25 -12.83 0.47
CA ASP A 272 4.49 -12.84 -0.97
C ASP A 272 4.14 -11.47 -1.59
N GLY A 273 3.00 -10.89 -1.17
CA GLY A 273 2.55 -9.58 -1.63
C GLY A 273 3.43 -8.42 -1.17
N ASP A 274 4.00 -8.51 0.03
CA ASP A 274 4.97 -7.53 0.53
C ASP A 274 6.22 -7.51 -0.36
N VAL A 275 6.82 -8.69 -0.57
CA VAL A 275 8.05 -8.82 -1.36
C VAL A 275 7.82 -8.51 -2.84
N GLN A 276 6.72 -9.04 -3.44
CA GLN A 276 6.45 -8.84 -4.87
C GLN A 276 6.06 -7.40 -5.20
N SER A 277 5.38 -6.67 -4.30
CA SER A 277 5.08 -5.26 -4.54
C SER A 277 6.34 -4.40 -4.61
N ASP A 278 7.33 -4.65 -3.75
CA ASP A 278 8.61 -3.95 -3.80
C ASP A 278 9.45 -4.36 -5.03
N THR A 279 9.43 -5.64 -5.39
CA THR A 279 10.07 -6.14 -6.63
C THR A 279 9.48 -5.45 -7.87
N VAL A 280 8.16 -5.35 -7.95
CA VAL A 280 7.47 -4.66 -9.05
C VAL A 280 7.80 -3.18 -9.05
N ALA A 281 7.79 -2.50 -7.88
CA ALA A 281 8.16 -1.10 -7.78
C ALA A 281 9.56 -0.83 -8.31
N GLN A 282 10.54 -1.63 -7.91
CA GLN A 282 11.92 -1.52 -8.41
C GLN A 282 12.01 -1.82 -9.89
N GLY A 283 11.29 -2.83 -10.39
CA GLY A 283 11.26 -3.16 -11.81
C GLY A 283 10.73 -2.01 -12.69
N PHE A 284 9.81 -1.20 -12.15
CA PHE A 284 9.31 0.03 -12.78
C PHE A 284 10.18 1.27 -12.53
N GLY A 285 11.25 1.15 -11.74
CA GLY A 285 12.28 2.17 -11.57
C GLY A 285 12.39 2.76 -10.16
N SER A 286 11.31 2.94 -9.42
CA SER A 286 11.34 3.57 -8.10
C SER A 286 10.18 3.22 -7.20
N LEU A 287 10.46 2.92 -5.93
CA LEU A 287 9.45 2.80 -4.89
C LEU A 287 8.70 4.13 -4.64
N GLY A 288 9.35 5.27 -4.90
CA GLY A 288 8.73 6.60 -4.82
C GLY A 288 7.64 6.86 -5.89
N LEU A 289 7.48 5.94 -6.84
CA LEU A 289 6.43 5.94 -7.86
C LEU A 289 5.42 4.79 -7.66
N MET A 290 5.19 4.36 -6.42
CA MET A 290 4.24 3.29 -6.09
C MET A 290 3.09 3.85 -5.26
N THR A 291 1.86 3.62 -5.71
CA THR A 291 0.65 3.88 -4.92
C THR A 291 0.35 2.70 -4.00
N SER A 292 -0.31 2.95 -2.87
CA SER A 292 -0.80 1.92 -1.95
C SER A 292 -2.20 2.29 -1.48
N THR A 293 -3.16 1.38 -1.65
CA THR A 293 -4.53 1.55 -1.16
C THR A 293 -5.00 0.28 -0.45
N LEU A 294 -5.54 0.43 0.75
CA LEU A 294 -6.28 -0.62 1.44
C LEU A 294 -7.76 -0.49 1.06
N VAL A 295 -8.38 -1.54 0.57
CA VAL A 295 -9.79 -1.52 0.13
C VAL A 295 -10.54 -2.68 0.76
N THR A 296 -11.69 -2.40 1.38
CA THR A 296 -12.56 -3.44 1.94
C THR A 296 -13.19 -4.30 0.84
N PRO A 297 -13.59 -5.56 1.15
CA PRO A 297 -14.15 -6.48 0.14
C PRO A 297 -15.39 -5.97 -0.59
N ASP A 298 -16.19 -5.12 0.06
CA ASP A 298 -17.37 -4.47 -0.53
C ASP A 298 -17.02 -3.20 -1.34
N GLY A 299 -15.74 -2.81 -1.37
CA GLY A 299 -15.26 -1.63 -2.07
C GLY A 299 -15.65 -0.28 -1.45
N LYS A 300 -16.34 -0.27 -0.30
CA LYS A 300 -16.87 0.97 0.30
C LYS A 300 -15.80 1.76 1.04
N THR A 301 -14.97 1.09 1.83
CA THR A 301 -13.93 1.77 2.61
C THR A 301 -12.59 1.65 1.93
N MET A 302 -11.92 2.79 1.77
CA MET A 302 -10.56 2.87 1.25
C MET A 302 -9.69 3.70 2.19
N GLU A 303 -8.47 3.22 2.43
CA GLU A 303 -7.37 4.01 2.98
C GLU A 303 -6.26 4.07 1.93
N ALA A 304 -5.80 5.27 1.62
CA ALA A 304 -4.73 5.52 0.64
C ALA A 304 -3.49 6.06 1.34
N GLU A 305 -2.32 5.51 1.00
CA GLU A 305 -1.03 5.90 1.54
C GLU A 305 0.07 5.87 0.47
N ALA A 306 1.22 6.53 0.74
CA ALA A 306 2.43 6.30 -0.03
C ALA A 306 3.09 4.98 0.40
N ALA A 307 3.59 4.20 -0.55
CA ALA A 307 4.22 2.90 -0.27
C ALA A 307 5.64 2.99 0.30
N HIS A 308 6.17 4.20 0.52
CA HIS A 308 7.51 4.45 1.06
C HIS A 308 7.49 4.92 2.53
N GLY A 309 8.65 4.93 3.18
CA GLY A 309 8.82 5.39 4.57
C GLY A 309 8.92 6.92 4.69
N THR A 310 9.33 7.37 5.88
CA THR A 310 9.32 8.78 6.32
C THR A 310 10.46 9.65 5.78
N VAL A 311 11.40 9.06 4.99
CA VAL A 311 12.55 9.74 4.36
C VAL A 311 13.45 10.47 5.38
N THR A 312 13.86 9.76 6.41
CA THR A 312 14.68 10.24 7.53
C THR A 312 15.91 11.04 7.12
N ARG A 313 16.66 10.56 6.10
CA ARG A 313 17.90 11.24 5.66
C ARG A 313 17.63 12.67 5.20
N HIS A 314 16.56 12.90 4.42
CA HIS A 314 16.21 14.24 3.97
C HIS A 314 15.64 15.08 5.12
N TYR A 315 14.94 14.47 6.07
CA TYR A 315 14.48 15.18 7.27
C TYR A 315 15.66 15.74 8.08
N ARG A 316 16.74 14.95 8.25
CA ARG A 316 17.97 15.42 8.93
C ARG A 316 18.62 16.61 8.19
N GLN A 317 18.61 16.61 6.87
CA GLN A 317 19.10 17.75 6.06
C GLN A 317 18.19 18.97 6.25
N TYR A 318 16.88 18.78 6.21
CA TYR A 318 15.90 19.84 6.44
C TYR A 318 16.04 20.48 7.82
N GLN A 319 16.23 19.70 8.88
CA GLN A 319 16.51 20.19 10.24
C GLN A 319 17.79 21.05 10.32
N GLN A 320 18.75 20.83 9.44
CA GLN A 320 19.98 21.64 9.32
C GLN A 320 19.81 22.90 8.43
N GLY A 321 18.58 23.20 8.01
CA GLY A 321 18.28 24.32 7.12
C GLY A 321 18.74 24.11 5.67
N LYS A 322 19.05 22.89 5.26
CA LYS A 322 19.46 22.55 3.90
C LYS A 322 18.22 22.32 3.02
N GLU A 323 18.30 22.76 1.78
CA GLU A 323 17.30 22.42 0.76
C GLU A 323 17.33 20.91 0.48
N THR A 324 16.15 20.35 0.27
CA THR A 324 15.97 18.92 -0.06
C THR A 324 15.23 18.76 -1.37
N SER A 325 15.57 17.69 -2.09
CA SER A 325 14.85 17.26 -3.28
C SER A 325 14.23 15.90 -2.99
N THR A 326 13.08 15.93 -2.33
CA THR A 326 12.31 14.74 -1.95
C THR A 326 11.09 14.63 -2.85
N ASN A 327 10.88 13.48 -3.44
CA ASN A 327 9.79 13.19 -4.35
C ASN A 327 8.43 13.18 -3.60
N PRO A 328 7.48 14.08 -3.92
CA PRO A 328 6.17 14.13 -3.28
C PRO A 328 5.10 13.31 -4.01
N ILE A 329 5.40 12.69 -5.15
CA ILE A 329 4.41 12.15 -6.09
C ILE A 329 3.54 11.06 -5.43
N ALA A 330 4.14 10.08 -4.77
CA ALA A 330 3.36 9.04 -4.10
C ALA A 330 2.44 9.58 -2.99
N SER A 331 2.86 10.65 -2.29
CA SER A 331 2.03 11.34 -1.29
C SER A 331 0.89 12.15 -1.94
N ILE A 332 1.13 12.78 -3.10
CA ILE A 332 0.08 13.44 -3.90
C ILE A 332 -0.94 12.37 -4.35
N PHE A 333 -0.49 11.23 -4.85
CA PHE A 333 -1.37 10.15 -5.27
C PHE A 333 -2.15 9.52 -4.11
N ALA A 334 -1.61 9.51 -2.88
CA ALA A 334 -2.39 9.12 -1.71
C ALA A 334 -3.59 10.06 -1.50
N TRP A 335 -3.39 11.38 -1.61
CA TRP A 335 -4.48 12.37 -1.56
C TRP A 335 -5.48 12.18 -2.69
N THR A 336 -5.02 12.12 -3.93
CA THR A 336 -5.92 12.03 -5.11
C THR A 336 -6.69 10.71 -5.14
N ARG A 337 -6.09 9.57 -4.75
CA ARG A 337 -6.79 8.28 -4.69
C ARG A 337 -7.87 8.25 -3.62
N GLY A 338 -7.58 8.77 -2.42
CA GLY A 338 -8.58 8.90 -1.37
C GLY A 338 -9.71 9.84 -1.75
N LEU A 339 -9.40 11.01 -2.31
CA LEU A 339 -10.40 12.00 -2.76
C LEU A 339 -11.22 11.49 -3.95
N ALA A 340 -10.61 10.82 -4.92
CA ALA A 340 -11.34 10.21 -6.03
C ALA A 340 -12.30 9.12 -5.54
N HIS A 341 -11.90 8.36 -4.52
CA HIS A 341 -12.80 7.40 -3.87
C HIS A 341 -13.96 8.10 -3.17
N ARG A 342 -13.71 9.23 -2.48
CA ARG A 342 -14.77 10.08 -1.92
C ARG A 342 -15.71 10.58 -3.01
N GLY A 343 -15.18 11.03 -4.14
CA GLY A 343 -15.95 11.44 -5.31
C GLY A 343 -16.86 10.34 -5.85
N LYS A 344 -16.35 9.11 -5.91
CA LYS A 344 -17.18 7.95 -6.33
C LYS A 344 -18.30 7.64 -5.35
N LEU A 345 -18.04 7.72 -4.03
CA LEU A 345 -19.06 7.46 -3.01
C LEU A 345 -20.14 8.55 -2.94
N ASP A 346 -19.82 9.78 -3.36
CA ASP A 346 -20.70 10.95 -3.31
C ASP A 346 -21.29 11.32 -4.69
N ASP A 347 -21.04 10.50 -5.74
CA ASP A 347 -21.39 10.80 -7.14
C ASP A 347 -20.89 12.18 -7.60
N ASN A 348 -19.68 12.58 -7.14
CA ASN A 348 -19.07 13.85 -7.43
C ASN A 348 -18.00 13.72 -8.53
N GLN A 349 -18.44 13.86 -9.79
CA GLN A 349 -17.55 13.73 -10.95
C GLN A 349 -16.50 14.83 -11.01
N GLU A 350 -16.83 16.06 -10.60
CA GLU A 350 -15.90 17.20 -10.59
C GLU A 350 -14.69 16.92 -9.68
N LEU A 351 -14.92 16.30 -8.51
CA LEU A 351 -13.83 15.87 -7.61
C LEU A 351 -12.97 14.76 -8.24
N ILE A 352 -13.57 13.80 -8.93
CA ILE A 352 -12.86 12.73 -9.63
C ILE A 352 -11.99 13.31 -10.75
N ASP A 353 -12.53 14.22 -11.54
CA ASP A 353 -11.83 14.87 -12.66
C ASP A 353 -10.66 15.73 -12.16
N PHE A 354 -10.84 16.47 -11.06
CA PHE A 354 -9.77 17.20 -10.38
C PHE A 354 -8.61 16.27 -9.98
N CYS A 355 -8.92 15.15 -9.32
CA CYS A 355 -7.92 14.18 -8.89
C CYS A 355 -7.16 13.60 -10.09
N THR A 356 -7.86 13.21 -11.13
CA THR A 356 -7.27 12.69 -12.37
C THR A 356 -6.38 13.73 -13.05
N THR A 357 -6.83 14.97 -13.07
CA THR A 357 -6.06 16.10 -13.64
C THR A 357 -4.76 16.30 -12.87
N LEU A 358 -4.80 16.30 -11.54
CA LEU A 358 -3.59 16.49 -10.72
C LEU A 358 -2.61 15.31 -10.88
N GLU A 359 -3.10 14.05 -10.98
CA GLU A 359 -2.26 12.89 -11.27
C GLU A 359 -1.56 13.02 -12.64
N ASN A 360 -2.30 13.40 -13.67
CA ASN A 360 -1.76 13.61 -15.02
C ASN A 360 -0.71 14.75 -15.04
N ILE A 361 -0.93 15.83 -14.32
CA ILE A 361 0.03 16.92 -14.18
C ILE A 361 1.33 16.46 -13.53
N CYS A 362 1.27 15.61 -12.50
CA CYS A 362 2.47 15.02 -11.91
C CYS A 362 3.29 14.25 -12.97
N ILE A 363 2.62 13.44 -13.78
CA ILE A 363 3.25 12.63 -14.82
C ILE A 363 3.83 13.55 -15.92
N GLU A 364 3.01 14.45 -16.46
CA GLU A 364 3.40 15.38 -17.53
C GLU A 364 4.56 16.29 -17.12
N THR A 365 4.59 16.76 -15.87
CA THR A 365 5.67 17.59 -15.33
C THR A 365 6.99 16.83 -15.31
N VAL A 366 7.02 15.58 -14.85
CA VAL A 366 8.24 14.75 -14.87
C VAL A 366 8.64 14.43 -16.32
N GLU A 367 7.69 14.09 -17.18
CA GLU A 367 7.95 13.79 -18.60
C GLU A 367 8.47 15.00 -19.35
N SER A 368 8.16 16.24 -18.91
CA SER A 368 8.73 17.48 -19.47
C SER A 368 10.16 17.78 -19.01
N GLY A 369 10.75 16.96 -18.15
CA GLY A 369 12.10 17.13 -17.61
C GLY A 369 12.17 17.85 -16.27
N LYS A 370 11.05 18.27 -15.66
CA LYS A 370 10.98 18.89 -14.33
C LYS A 370 10.72 17.80 -13.28
N MET A 371 11.72 17.45 -12.49
CA MET A 371 11.62 16.32 -11.56
C MET A 371 12.49 16.51 -10.32
N THR A 372 12.31 15.66 -9.33
CA THR A 372 13.15 15.58 -8.14
C THR A 372 14.41 14.74 -8.40
N LYS A 373 15.38 14.88 -7.51
CA LYS A 373 16.74 14.32 -7.66
C LYS A 373 16.75 12.80 -7.83
N ASP A 374 15.88 12.09 -7.13
CA ASP A 374 15.75 10.62 -7.22
C ASP A 374 15.42 10.16 -8.65
N LEU A 375 14.49 10.84 -9.32
CA LEU A 375 14.13 10.55 -10.71
C LEU A 375 15.21 11.01 -11.70
N ALA A 376 15.83 12.18 -11.46
CA ALA A 376 16.92 12.65 -12.28
C ALA A 376 18.12 11.69 -12.28
N VAL A 377 18.45 11.10 -11.13
CA VAL A 377 19.48 10.06 -11.01
C VAL A 377 19.16 8.83 -11.87
N LEU A 378 17.89 8.40 -11.90
CA LEU A 378 17.46 7.26 -12.70
C LEU A 378 17.58 7.53 -14.20
N ILE A 379 17.27 8.77 -14.63
CA ILE A 379 17.25 9.16 -16.04
C ILE A 379 18.67 9.48 -16.56
N HIS A 380 19.44 10.26 -15.81
CA HIS A 380 20.74 10.78 -16.24
C HIS A 380 21.94 9.97 -15.71
N GLY A 381 21.73 9.13 -14.71
CA GLY A 381 22.78 8.28 -14.15
C GLY A 381 23.99 9.07 -13.65
N LYS A 382 25.19 8.77 -14.19
CA LYS A 382 26.45 9.44 -13.83
C LYS A 382 26.56 10.86 -14.35
N ASP A 383 25.81 11.22 -15.38
CA ASP A 383 25.83 12.54 -16.01
C ASP A 383 24.88 13.54 -15.33
N MET A 384 24.24 13.13 -14.22
CA MET A 384 23.31 13.95 -13.45
C MET A 384 24.06 15.06 -12.69
N ASP A 385 23.63 16.30 -12.89
CA ASP A 385 24.08 17.50 -12.15
C ASP A 385 22.90 18.28 -11.54
N SER A 386 23.18 19.42 -10.93
CA SER A 386 22.18 20.24 -10.24
C SER A 386 21.14 20.89 -11.18
N THR A 387 21.37 20.93 -12.49
CA THR A 387 20.45 21.51 -13.47
C THR A 387 19.35 20.53 -13.88
N HIS A 388 19.55 19.23 -13.60
CA HIS A 388 18.64 18.16 -13.98
C HIS A 388 17.51 17.91 -12.98
N TYR A 389 17.53 18.56 -11.81
CA TYR A 389 16.48 18.34 -10.80
C TYR A 389 16.07 19.62 -10.08
N LEU A 390 14.88 19.59 -9.53
CA LEU A 390 14.29 20.63 -8.71
C LEU A 390 14.33 20.26 -7.22
N THR A 391 14.38 21.27 -6.35
CA THR A 391 14.06 21.06 -4.93
C THR A 391 12.60 20.67 -4.77
N THR A 392 12.23 20.10 -3.62
CA THR A 392 10.82 19.75 -3.33
C THR A 392 9.88 20.94 -3.52
N GLN A 393 10.27 22.14 -3.06
CA GLN A 393 9.48 23.35 -3.18
C GLN A 393 9.32 23.81 -4.64
N GLN A 394 10.41 23.79 -5.40
CA GLN A 394 10.38 24.15 -6.83
C GLN A 394 9.52 23.17 -7.63
N PHE A 395 9.59 21.89 -7.32
CA PHE A 395 8.76 20.88 -7.97
C PHE A 395 7.28 21.08 -7.67
N LEU A 396 6.91 21.30 -6.40
CA LEU A 396 5.52 21.59 -6.01
C LEU A 396 5.01 22.89 -6.64
N SER A 397 5.85 23.93 -6.74
CA SER A 397 5.49 25.18 -7.44
C SER A 397 5.22 24.93 -8.93
N ALA A 398 6.06 24.13 -9.60
CA ALA A 398 5.85 23.75 -11.00
C ALA A 398 4.54 22.97 -11.20
N LEU A 399 4.21 22.04 -10.27
CA LEU A 399 2.92 21.33 -10.29
C LEU A 399 1.74 22.27 -10.12
N LYS A 400 1.84 23.24 -9.19
CA LYS A 400 0.79 24.24 -8.95
C LYS A 400 0.57 25.10 -10.18
N GLU A 401 1.63 25.64 -10.78
CA GLU A 401 1.56 26.44 -12.01
C GLU A 401 0.89 25.68 -13.16
N ASN A 402 1.28 24.42 -13.36
CA ASN A 402 0.68 23.55 -14.38
C ASN A 402 -0.79 23.23 -14.09
N LEU A 403 -1.14 23.06 -12.81
CA LEU A 403 -2.53 22.83 -12.38
C LEU A 403 -3.38 24.06 -12.63
N GLU A 404 -2.92 25.26 -12.24
CA GLU A 404 -3.61 26.53 -12.48
C GLU A 404 -3.82 26.79 -13.97
N ALA A 405 -2.83 26.48 -14.81
CA ALA A 405 -2.96 26.60 -16.27
C ALA A 405 -3.97 25.63 -16.89
N LYS A 406 -4.20 24.47 -16.26
CA LYS A 406 -5.08 23.42 -16.78
C LYS A 406 -6.54 23.62 -16.37
N ILE A 407 -6.78 24.13 -15.15
CA ILE A 407 -8.13 24.28 -14.57
C ILE A 407 -8.59 25.75 -14.56
N GLY A 408 -7.69 26.71 -14.86
CA GLY A 408 -7.98 28.14 -15.04
C GLY A 408 -8.50 28.42 -16.37
#